data_9e9d48875430556804a4be857bb3c84d
#
_entry.id   9e9d48875430556804a4be857bb3c84d
#
_cell.length_a   1.000
_cell.length_b   1.000
_cell.length_c   1.000
_cell.angle_alpha   90.00
_cell.angle_beta   90.00
_cell.angle_gamma   90.00
#
_symmetry.space_group_name_H-M   'P 1'
#
loop_
_entity.id
_entity.type
_entity.pdbx_description
1 polymer ?
#
loop_
_entity_poly.entity_id
_entity_poly.type
_entity_poly.pdbx_seq_one_letter_code
_entity_poly.pdbx_strand_id
1 'polypeptide(L)'
;MFLPDHRISILPSALLLLLNAALTAAQTRKTLPVNFVVSETPPIAPFYTLPTADQLAVSIALCTGSVDGPIPRFFLTNSSTTASPGPDGGDDVFEITLDRGHGSYTGPFQSGGVLAVTDVPPQMTFEIGVSDGSTIHESTSSSAIFGDTTASQALLFSPAFSRLDNPQPQYPNYTLPRAIPSIPAAPSDPKNYTLIVSPTSNGLTSMQQTACALSTQKSTGIVANESFWLRDASGWRTEWLMTGLTPKTNYTAYVILDAYKVTLPIFFTTKSSTFSCSLVSKLPYCPSISYAVPLPPPPAPAATYDNTNLPKAISDPLISALTNFTTTLTTFACGRDLYSPLVTCADCQQAYRTWLCAVSFSRCADPDTAPPLAALLPSQSPNARNAAFPSGNAFTQLLPCLETCTATDRACPSFLGFRCPVPRFNANVSYGVGYVDSGQEGEKGGGSMGMWDDAFGNVWCNSGL
;
A
#
# COMPACT_ATOMS: atom_id res chain seq x y z
N MET A 1 -56.16 -34.28 77.03
CA MET A 1 -55.29 -35.35 76.58
C MET A 1 -55.67 -35.68 75.16
N PHE A 2 -55.30 -34.85 74.27
CA PHE A 2 -55.55 -34.99 72.83
C PHE A 2 -54.28 -34.57 72.10
N LEU A 3 -53.69 -35.47 71.27
CA LEU A 3 -52.63 -35.28 70.33
C LEU A 3 -53.20 -34.64 69.07
N PRO A 4 -52.54 -33.66 68.45
CA PRO A 4 -52.84 -33.17 67.10
C PRO A 4 -52.07 -33.92 66.02
N ASP A 5 -52.75 -34.34 64.98
CA ASP A 5 -52.29 -34.91 63.72
C ASP A 5 -51.45 -33.88 62.92
N HIS A 6 -50.21 -34.21 62.60
CA HIS A 6 -49.38 -33.49 61.61
C HIS A 6 -49.53 -34.19 60.24
N ARG A 7 -50.28 -33.60 59.33
CA ARG A 7 -50.26 -33.95 57.93
C ARG A 7 -49.17 -33.15 57.23
N ILE A 8 -48.10 -33.83 56.82
CA ILE A 8 -47.04 -33.30 55.94
C ILE A 8 -47.57 -33.35 54.51
N SER A 9 -47.77 -32.17 53.91
CA SER A 9 -48.09 -32.01 52.49
C SER A 9 -46.84 -32.08 51.67
N ILE A 10 -46.63 -33.17 50.94
CA ILE A 10 -45.54 -33.29 49.94
C ILE A 10 -46.04 -32.66 48.63
N LEU A 11 -45.65 -31.43 48.35
CA LEU A 11 -45.78 -30.82 47.03
C LEU A 11 -44.72 -31.37 46.11
N PRO A 12 -45.07 -31.72 44.85
CA PRO A 12 -44.14 -32.42 43.99
C PRO A 12 -43.04 -31.50 43.44
N SER A 13 -41.79 -31.81 43.79
CA SER A 13 -40.58 -31.20 43.29
C SER A 13 -40.40 -31.36 41.76
N ALA A 14 -41.30 -32.07 41.09
CA ALA A 14 -41.20 -32.28 39.63
C ALA A 14 -41.63 -31.06 38.78
N LEU A 15 -42.38 -30.11 39.34
CA LEU A 15 -42.83 -28.93 38.58
C LEU A 15 -41.78 -27.84 38.50
N LEU A 16 -40.81 -27.79 39.44
CA LEU A 16 -39.73 -26.85 39.43
C LEU A 16 -38.60 -27.22 38.44
N LEU A 17 -38.43 -28.52 38.15
CA LEU A 17 -37.43 -29.00 37.18
C LEU A 17 -37.87 -28.77 35.72
N LEU A 18 -39.17 -28.76 35.44
CA LEU A 18 -39.69 -28.48 34.10
C LEU A 18 -39.70 -26.98 33.77
N LEU A 19 -39.78 -26.07 34.73
CA LEU A 19 -39.64 -24.62 34.50
C LEU A 19 -38.20 -24.21 34.27
N ASN A 20 -37.21 -24.87 34.83
CA ASN A 20 -35.80 -24.59 34.58
C ASN A 20 -35.29 -25.13 33.23
N ALA A 21 -35.93 -26.15 32.65
CA ALA A 21 -35.58 -26.67 31.33
C ALA A 21 -36.16 -25.82 30.17
N ALA A 22 -37.18 -24.99 30.43
CA ALA A 22 -37.76 -24.10 29.41
C ALA A 22 -37.13 -22.72 29.35
N LEU A 23 -36.26 -22.38 30.30
CA LEU A 23 -35.51 -21.13 30.32
C LEU A 23 -34.11 -21.21 29.67
N THR A 24 -33.72 -22.39 29.22
CA THR A 24 -32.47 -22.56 28.45
C THR A 24 -32.78 -22.47 26.97
N ALA A 25 -32.55 -21.29 26.43
CA ALA A 25 -32.25 -21.02 25.03
C ALA A 25 -33.37 -20.41 24.17
N ALA A 26 -33.83 -19.27 24.50
CA ALA A 26 -33.93 -18.26 23.48
C ALA A 26 -32.51 -17.66 23.32
N GLN A 27 -31.57 -18.41 22.75
CA GLN A 27 -30.28 -17.83 22.33
C GLN A 27 -30.63 -16.74 21.34
N THR A 28 -30.41 -15.49 21.75
CA THR A 28 -30.72 -14.30 20.95
C THR A 28 -29.91 -14.35 19.66
N ARG A 29 -30.58 -14.78 18.57
CA ARG A 29 -29.99 -14.72 17.24
C ARG A 29 -30.13 -13.31 16.72
N LYS A 30 -29.01 -12.75 16.21
CA LYS A 30 -29.00 -11.46 15.55
C LYS A 30 -29.06 -11.67 14.04
N THR A 31 -29.95 -10.99 13.33
CA THR A 31 -30.04 -11.07 11.88
C THR A 31 -29.09 -10.08 11.26
N LEU A 32 -28.27 -10.52 10.29
CA LEU A 32 -27.33 -9.69 9.55
C LEU A 32 -27.95 -9.27 8.21
N PRO A 33 -28.03 -7.97 7.90
CA PRO A 33 -28.49 -7.50 6.59
C PRO A 33 -27.39 -7.66 5.52
N VAL A 34 -27.80 -7.71 4.24
CA VAL A 34 -26.88 -7.72 3.10
C VAL A 34 -26.24 -6.33 2.91
N ASN A 35 -25.01 -6.29 2.44
CA ASN A 35 -24.21 -5.07 2.17
C ASN A 35 -24.08 -4.17 3.41
N PHE A 36 -23.86 -4.82 4.54
CA PHE A 36 -23.76 -4.14 5.82
C PHE A 36 -22.64 -4.71 6.70
N VAL A 37 -22.10 -3.86 7.57
CA VAL A 37 -21.14 -4.23 8.60
C VAL A 37 -21.78 -4.07 9.97
N VAL A 38 -21.65 -5.10 10.80
CA VAL A 38 -22.10 -5.09 12.18
C VAL A 38 -20.87 -5.16 13.08
N SER A 39 -20.70 -4.15 13.94
CA SER A 39 -19.67 -4.15 14.97
C SER A 39 -20.21 -4.81 16.24
N GLU A 40 -19.47 -5.76 16.78
CA GLU A 40 -19.82 -6.54 17.97
C GLU A 40 -18.90 -6.17 19.14
N THR A 41 -19.54 -5.87 20.25
CA THR A 41 -18.90 -5.62 21.55
C THR A 41 -19.55 -6.50 22.61
N PRO A 42 -18.81 -6.94 23.65
CA PRO A 42 -19.41 -7.75 24.72
C PRO A 42 -20.64 -7.09 25.40
N PRO A 43 -21.72 -7.83 25.65
CA PRO A 43 -21.89 -9.27 25.45
C PRO A 43 -22.18 -9.63 23.99
N ILE A 44 -21.42 -10.59 23.43
CA ILE A 44 -21.49 -10.99 22.02
C ILE A 44 -22.60 -12.05 21.84
N ALA A 45 -23.41 -11.91 20.80
CA ALA A 45 -24.40 -12.93 20.44
C ALA A 45 -23.66 -14.19 19.92
N PRO A 46 -24.04 -15.40 20.38
CA PRO A 46 -23.36 -16.62 19.93
C PRO A 46 -23.76 -17.04 18.52
N PHE A 47 -24.86 -16.54 17.98
CA PHE A 47 -25.35 -16.91 16.65
C PHE A 47 -25.90 -15.70 15.88
N TYR A 48 -25.65 -15.72 14.57
CA TYR A 48 -26.12 -14.73 13.61
C TYR A 48 -26.85 -15.44 12.47
N THR A 49 -28.00 -14.93 12.07
CA THR A 49 -28.77 -15.43 10.92
C THR A 49 -28.31 -14.67 9.69
N LEU A 50 -27.87 -15.38 8.63
CA LEU A 50 -27.47 -14.87 7.35
C LEU A 50 -28.67 -14.86 6.38
N PRO A 51 -28.77 -13.85 5.51
CA PRO A 51 -29.84 -13.73 4.54
C PRO A 51 -29.73 -14.79 3.43
N THR A 52 -30.84 -14.98 2.69
CA THR A 52 -30.83 -15.78 1.46
C THR A 52 -30.22 -15.01 0.31
N ALA A 53 -29.31 -15.65 -0.45
CA ALA A 53 -28.69 -15.09 -1.64
C ALA A 53 -28.14 -16.21 -2.54
N ASP A 54 -28.02 -15.96 -3.85
CA ASP A 54 -27.35 -16.89 -4.77
C ASP A 54 -25.85 -16.99 -4.47
N GLN A 55 -25.23 -15.87 -4.09
CA GLN A 55 -23.85 -15.74 -3.63
C GLN A 55 -23.79 -14.75 -2.47
N LEU A 56 -23.11 -15.11 -1.40
CA LEU A 56 -22.87 -14.23 -0.26
C LEU A 56 -21.42 -14.33 0.17
N ALA A 57 -20.80 -13.19 0.41
CA ALA A 57 -19.51 -13.08 1.05
C ALA A 57 -19.69 -12.64 2.51
N VAL A 58 -19.24 -13.48 3.44
CA VAL A 58 -19.18 -13.17 4.87
C VAL A 58 -17.75 -12.93 5.24
N SER A 59 -17.45 -11.79 5.85
CA SER A 59 -16.10 -11.39 6.24
C SER A 59 -16.03 -10.97 7.70
N ILE A 60 -14.93 -11.30 8.35
CA ILE A 60 -14.66 -11.01 9.77
C ILE A 60 -13.46 -10.12 9.86
N ALA A 61 -13.51 -9.11 10.75
CA ALA A 61 -12.36 -8.29 11.12
C ALA A 61 -12.28 -8.14 12.64
N LEU A 62 -11.21 -8.62 13.26
CA LEU A 62 -10.96 -8.42 14.70
C LEU A 62 -10.51 -6.99 14.97
N CYS A 63 -11.18 -6.28 15.87
CA CYS A 63 -10.88 -4.87 16.16
C CYS A 63 -10.00 -4.67 17.40
N THR A 64 -9.81 -5.72 18.21
CA THR A 64 -8.97 -5.70 19.42
C THR A 64 -8.13 -6.97 19.50
N GLY A 65 -7.09 -6.94 20.34
CA GLY A 65 -6.19 -8.05 20.54
C GLY A 65 -4.88 -7.96 19.75
N SER A 66 -3.99 -8.91 19.99
CA SER A 66 -2.69 -9.07 19.32
C SER A 66 -2.78 -10.16 18.26
N VAL A 67 -1.93 -10.10 17.24
CA VAL A 67 -1.83 -11.13 16.19
C VAL A 67 -1.52 -12.51 16.78
N ASP A 68 -0.68 -12.57 17.82
CA ASP A 68 -0.28 -13.81 18.51
C ASP A 68 -1.16 -14.13 19.73
N GLY A 69 -2.22 -13.37 19.98
CA GLY A 69 -3.11 -13.53 21.12
C GLY A 69 -4.21 -14.57 20.85
N PRO A 70 -5.02 -14.90 21.89
CA PRO A 70 -6.18 -15.75 21.72
C PRO A 70 -7.20 -15.06 20.81
N ILE A 71 -7.76 -15.82 19.86
CA ILE A 71 -8.72 -15.36 18.87
C ILE A 71 -10.02 -16.16 18.95
N PRO A 72 -11.18 -15.56 18.66
CA PRO A 72 -12.45 -16.28 18.56
C PRO A 72 -12.43 -17.18 17.32
N ARG A 73 -13.30 -18.22 17.35
CA ARG A 73 -13.53 -19.11 16.21
C ARG A 73 -14.89 -18.84 15.61
N PHE A 74 -14.96 -18.88 14.30
CA PHE A 74 -16.17 -18.59 13.53
C PHE A 74 -16.54 -19.80 12.68
N PHE A 75 -17.75 -20.33 12.91
CA PHE A 75 -18.30 -21.47 12.19
C PHE A 75 -19.53 -21.04 11.41
N LEU A 76 -19.60 -21.40 10.17
CA LEU A 76 -20.64 -20.96 9.26
C LEU A 76 -21.30 -22.17 8.59
N THR A 77 -22.62 -22.14 8.43
CA THR A 77 -23.35 -23.07 7.59
C THR A 77 -24.26 -22.32 6.62
N ASN A 78 -24.41 -22.85 5.42
CA ASN A 78 -25.39 -22.42 4.41
C ASN A 78 -26.58 -23.41 4.30
N SER A 79 -26.70 -24.38 5.24
CA SER A 79 -27.76 -25.37 5.32
C SER A 79 -28.86 -24.88 6.26
N SER A 80 -30.12 -25.10 5.87
CA SER A 80 -31.27 -24.83 6.70
C SER A 80 -31.49 -25.90 7.81
N THR A 81 -30.78 -27.04 7.75
CA THR A 81 -30.89 -28.14 8.70
C THR A 81 -29.98 -27.95 9.91
N THR A 82 -28.88 -27.24 9.77
CA THR A 82 -27.92 -27.03 10.85
C THR A 82 -28.19 -25.73 11.59
N ALA A 83 -28.82 -25.86 12.75
CA ALA A 83 -29.23 -24.69 13.55
C ALA A 83 -28.07 -24.08 14.37
N SER A 84 -27.03 -24.84 14.69
CA SER A 84 -25.93 -24.43 15.57
C SER A 84 -24.61 -24.98 15.02
N PRO A 85 -23.98 -24.31 14.02
CA PRO A 85 -22.71 -24.75 13.52
C PRO A 85 -21.63 -24.62 14.61
N GLY A 86 -20.65 -25.52 14.62
CA GLY A 86 -19.59 -25.57 15.63
C GLY A 86 -18.44 -26.49 15.21
N PRO A 87 -17.43 -26.68 16.08
CA PRO A 87 -16.24 -27.45 15.75
C PRO A 87 -16.53 -28.95 15.46
N ASP A 88 -17.61 -29.50 16.02
CA ASP A 88 -18.04 -30.88 15.80
C ASP A 88 -19.05 -31.00 14.64
N GLY A 89 -19.12 -29.96 13.78
CA GLY A 89 -20.08 -29.88 12.69
C GLY A 89 -19.84 -30.89 11.57
N GLY A 90 -20.91 -31.17 10.80
CA GLY A 90 -20.91 -32.07 9.63
C GLY A 90 -20.29 -31.40 8.39
N ASP A 91 -20.44 -32.06 7.24
CA ASP A 91 -19.88 -31.62 5.93
C ASP A 91 -20.41 -30.27 5.43
N ASP A 92 -21.48 -29.75 6.04
CA ASP A 92 -22.10 -28.45 5.73
C ASP A 92 -21.67 -27.30 6.67
N VAL A 93 -20.67 -27.53 7.54
CA VAL A 93 -20.12 -26.52 8.45
C VAL A 93 -18.71 -26.14 8.02
N PHE A 94 -18.50 -24.85 7.81
CA PHE A 94 -17.22 -24.27 7.40
C PHE A 94 -16.65 -23.40 8.52
N GLU A 95 -15.40 -23.62 8.90
CA GLU A 95 -14.69 -22.71 9.79
C GLU A 95 -14.04 -21.56 8.99
N ILE A 96 -14.32 -20.32 9.36
CA ILE A 96 -13.66 -19.14 8.81
C ILE A 96 -12.34 -18.97 9.53
N THR A 97 -11.25 -19.35 8.87
CA THR A 97 -9.88 -19.18 9.38
C THR A 97 -9.50 -17.72 9.35
N LEU A 98 -8.91 -17.23 10.44
CA LEU A 98 -8.43 -15.86 10.53
C LEU A 98 -6.92 -15.79 10.26
N ASP A 99 -6.52 -14.90 9.36
CA ASP A 99 -5.13 -14.50 9.17
C ASP A 99 -4.97 -13.02 9.59
N ARG A 100 -4.12 -12.77 10.59
CA ARG A 100 -3.85 -11.42 11.15
C ARG A 100 -5.12 -10.63 11.47
N GLY A 101 -6.19 -11.33 11.87
CA GLY A 101 -7.47 -10.74 12.23
C GLY A 101 -8.49 -10.65 11.11
N HIS A 102 -8.17 -11.01 9.88
CA HIS A 102 -9.10 -11.11 8.77
C HIS A 102 -9.48 -12.55 8.48
N GLY A 103 -10.75 -12.79 8.15
CA GLY A 103 -11.21 -14.05 7.61
C GLY A 103 -12.44 -13.86 6.74
N SER A 104 -12.66 -14.72 5.76
CA SER A 104 -13.85 -14.65 4.91
C SER A 104 -14.26 -16.00 4.36
N TYR A 105 -15.53 -16.09 4.01
CA TYR A 105 -16.14 -17.19 3.29
C TYR A 105 -17.03 -16.63 2.19
N THR A 106 -16.99 -17.23 1.01
CA THR A 106 -17.86 -16.87 -0.10
C THR A 106 -18.50 -18.12 -0.66
N GLY A 107 -19.83 -18.13 -0.80
CA GLY A 107 -20.57 -19.29 -1.30
C GLY A 107 -22.06 -19.02 -1.48
N PRO A 108 -22.82 -20.02 -1.95
CA PRO A 108 -24.25 -19.92 -2.11
C PRO A 108 -24.97 -20.01 -0.74
N PHE A 109 -26.02 -19.20 -0.58
CA PHE A 109 -26.89 -19.17 0.62
C PHE A 109 -28.38 -19.19 0.23
N GLN A 110 -28.78 -20.07 -0.67
CA GLN A 110 -30.13 -20.12 -1.21
C GLN A 110 -31.19 -20.32 -0.14
N SER A 111 -30.87 -21.02 0.95
CA SER A 111 -31.76 -21.23 2.12
C SER A 111 -31.39 -20.32 3.30
N GLY A 112 -30.55 -19.30 3.09
CA GLY A 112 -29.95 -18.56 4.18
C GLY A 112 -28.83 -19.34 4.87
N GLY A 113 -28.44 -18.89 6.06
CA GLY A 113 -27.38 -19.56 6.81
C GLY A 113 -27.29 -19.11 8.26
N VAL A 114 -26.38 -19.72 9.00
CA VAL A 114 -26.08 -19.37 10.39
C VAL A 114 -24.56 -19.21 10.54
N LEU A 115 -24.15 -18.12 11.17
CA LEU A 115 -22.79 -17.92 11.65
C LEU A 115 -22.78 -18.07 13.17
N ALA A 116 -21.93 -18.93 13.70
CA ALA A 116 -21.68 -19.10 15.12
C ALA A 116 -20.31 -18.57 15.51
N VAL A 117 -20.19 -18.03 16.71
CA VAL A 117 -18.96 -17.53 17.29
C VAL A 117 -18.71 -18.25 18.61
N THR A 118 -17.51 -18.82 18.75
CA THR A 118 -17.07 -19.53 19.97
C THR A 118 -15.73 -19.01 20.46
N ASP A 119 -15.33 -19.40 21.65
CA ASP A 119 -14.02 -19.12 22.25
C ASP A 119 -13.67 -17.63 22.29
N VAL A 120 -14.68 -16.77 22.46
CA VAL A 120 -14.49 -15.32 22.44
C VAL A 120 -13.72 -14.85 23.68
N PRO A 121 -12.53 -14.26 23.53
CA PRO A 121 -11.80 -13.69 24.65
C PRO A 121 -12.58 -12.54 25.31
N PRO A 122 -12.44 -12.33 26.63
CA PRO A 122 -13.02 -11.18 27.30
C PRO A 122 -12.61 -9.86 26.64
N GLN A 123 -13.56 -8.95 26.44
CA GLN A 123 -13.36 -7.63 25.80
C GLN A 123 -12.95 -7.66 24.32
N MET A 124 -13.00 -8.84 23.67
CA MET A 124 -12.80 -8.91 22.23
C MET A 124 -13.92 -8.16 21.51
N THR A 125 -13.53 -7.33 20.55
CA THR A 125 -14.46 -6.67 19.62
C THR A 125 -14.10 -7.06 18.20
N PHE A 126 -15.11 -7.22 17.36
CA PHE A 126 -14.91 -7.56 15.95
C PHE A 126 -16.05 -7.03 15.08
N GLU A 127 -15.84 -7.01 13.80
CA GLU A 127 -16.84 -6.66 12.80
C GLU A 127 -17.19 -7.88 11.93
N ILE A 128 -18.47 -8.00 11.58
CA ILE A 128 -18.99 -8.98 10.63
C ILE A 128 -19.51 -8.20 9.43
N GLY A 129 -18.94 -8.42 8.26
CA GLY A 129 -19.42 -7.87 7.00
C GLY A 129 -20.15 -8.93 6.19
N VAL A 130 -21.30 -8.59 5.63
CA VAL A 130 -22.09 -9.46 4.76
C VAL A 130 -22.35 -8.73 3.45
N SER A 131 -21.99 -9.32 2.31
CA SER A 131 -22.11 -8.70 0.98
C SER A 131 -22.61 -9.71 -0.06
N ASP A 132 -23.40 -9.25 -1.01
CA ASP A 132 -23.78 -10.00 -2.22
C ASP A 132 -22.76 -9.86 -3.37
N GLY A 133 -21.66 -9.13 -3.13
CA GLY A 133 -20.55 -8.92 -4.03
C GLY A 133 -19.22 -9.44 -3.48
N SER A 134 -18.21 -8.61 -3.50
CA SER A 134 -16.89 -8.90 -2.91
C SER A 134 -16.91 -8.79 -1.38
N THR A 135 -15.93 -9.40 -0.72
CA THR A 135 -15.69 -9.26 0.72
C THR A 135 -15.55 -7.81 1.14
N ILE A 136 -16.19 -7.42 2.24
CA ILE A 136 -16.08 -6.06 2.78
C ILE A 136 -14.74 -5.88 3.48
N HIS A 137 -14.41 -6.76 4.44
CA HIS A 137 -13.14 -6.75 5.14
C HIS A 137 -12.11 -7.56 4.36
N GLU A 138 -10.98 -6.94 4.05
CA GLU A 138 -9.94 -7.59 3.24
C GLU A 138 -8.57 -7.00 3.53
N SER A 139 -7.54 -7.85 3.57
CA SER A 139 -6.17 -7.42 3.39
C SER A 139 -5.87 -7.38 1.90
N THR A 140 -5.71 -6.18 1.34
CA THR A 140 -5.49 -6.01 -0.10
C THR A 140 -4.02 -6.16 -0.46
N SER A 141 -3.74 -6.88 -1.56
CA SER A 141 -2.41 -6.96 -2.16
C SER A 141 -2.01 -5.69 -2.94
N SER A 142 -2.94 -4.74 -3.10
CA SER A 142 -2.64 -3.47 -3.77
C SER A 142 -1.61 -2.67 -3.00
N SER A 143 -0.49 -2.33 -3.65
CA SER A 143 0.64 -1.69 -2.99
C SER A 143 0.41 -0.20 -2.81
N ALA A 144 0.46 0.27 -1.58
CA ALA A 144 0.81 1.65 -1.27
C ALA A 144 2.31 1.85 -1.52
N ILE A 145 2.74 3.07 -1.83
CA ILE A 145 4.13 3.36 -2.22
C ILE A 145 4.75 4.34 -1.22
N PHE A 146 5.99 4.07 -0.87
CA PHE A 146 6.87 5.02 -0.19
C PHE A 146 7.65 5.82 -1.23
N GLY A 147 7.64 7.15 -1.11
CA GLY A 147 8.47 8.04 -1.93
C GLY A 147 9.86 8.22 -1.32
N ASP A 148 9.97 9.12 -0.36
CA ASP A 148 11.21 9.37 0.40
C ASP A 148 10.91 10.17 1.68
N THR A 149 11.97 10.40 2.49
CA THR A 149 11.92 11.20 3.71
C THR A 149 12.95 12.31 3.71
N THR A 150 12.73 13.28 4.59
CA THR A 150 13.76 14.14 5.17
C THR A 150 13.92 13.79 6.66
N ALA A 151 14.55 14.66 7.43
CA ALA A 151 14.66 14.50 8.89
C ALA A 151 13.29 14.51 9.59
N SER A 152 12.29 15.19 9.05
CA SER A 152 10.99 15.39 9.70
C SER A 152 9.78 15.27 8.77
N GLN A 153 9.98 14.89 7.51
CA GLN A 153 8.92 14.76 6.51
C GLN A 153 8.97 13.38 5.85
N ALA A 154 7.84 12.93 5.30
CA ALA A 154 7.74 11.75 4.45
C ALA A 154 6.70 11.96 3.34
N LEU A 155 6.98 11.42 2.14
CA LEU A 155 6.03 11.30 1.04
C LEU A 155 5.54 9.85 0.95
N LEU A 156 4.22 9.68 0.96
CA LEU A 156 3.54 8.38 0.89
C LEU A 156 2.42 8.45 -0.15
N PHE A 157 2.13 7.32 -0.78
CA PHE A 157 1.11 7.22 -1.82
C PHE A 157 0.17 6.06 -1.57
N SER A 158 -1.11 6.27 -1.82
CA SER A 158 -2.12 5.21 -1.78
C SER A 158 -1.87 4.15 -2.88
N PRO A 159 -2.53 2.99 -2.79
CA PRO A 159 -2.75 2.15 -3.96
C PRO A 159 -3.33 2.96 -5.12
N ALA A 160 -3.01 2.54 -6.35
CA ALA A 160 -3.53 3.20 -7.54
C ALA A 160 -5.04 2.96 -7.70
N PHE A 161 -5.73 3.96 -8.19
CA PHE A 161 -7.14 3.92 -8.54
C PHE A 161 -7.40 4.65 -9.86
N SER A 162 -8.55 4.42 -10.49
CA SER A 162 -8.96 5.11 -11.73
C SER A 162 -7.87 5.12 -12.80
N ARG A 163 -7.45 3.92 -13.23
CA ARG A 163 -6.47 3.76 -14.32
C ARG A 163 -6.94 4.52 -15.56
N LEU A 164 -5.99 5.19 -16.20
CA LEU A 164 -6.24 5.86 -17.47
C LEU A 164 -6.07 4.85 -18.62
N ASP A 165 -7.17 4.49 -19.25
CA ASP A 165 -7.15 3.82 -20.52
C ASP A 165 -7.00 4.88 -21.63
N ASN A 166 -5.78 5.05 -22.10
CA ASN A 166 -5.47 5.96 -23.20
C ASN A 166 -4.79 5.17 -24.33
N PRO A 167 -5.57 4.40 -25.11
CA PRO A 167 -5.02 3.63 -26.21
C PRO A 167 -4.39 4.57 -27.22
N GLN A 168 -3.15 4.26 -27.64
CA GLN A 168 -2.49 5.02 -28.68
C GLN A 168 -3.19 4.75 -30.02
N PRO A 169 -3.52 5.81 -30.79
CA PRO A 169 -4.02 5.63 -32.14
C PRO A 169 -3.02 4.82 -32.98
N GLN A 170 -3.52 3.91 -33.83
CA GLN A 170 -2.70 3.16 -34.77
C GLN A 170 -2.61 3.88 -36.11
N TYR A 171 -1.63 3.46 -36.95
CA TYR A 171 -1.52 3.97 -38.30
C TYR A 171 -2.86 3.94 -39.04
N PRO A 172 -3.24 5.00 -39.82
CA PRO A 172 -2.46 6.21 -40.13
C PRO A 172 -2.52 7.33 -39.11
N ASN A 173 -3.30 7.21 -38.04
CA ASN A 173 -3.57 8.28 -37.08
C ASN A 173 -2.64 8.22 -35.84
N TYR A 174 -1.56 7.44 -35.93
CA TYR A 174 -0.62 7.32 -34.79
C TYR A 174 0.06 8.66 -34.51
N THR A 175 0.09 9.02 -33.23
CA THR A 175 0.85 10.15 -32.72
C THR A 175 1.66 9.70 -31.51
N LEU A 176 2.96 10.02 -31.51
CA LEU A 176 3.79 9.79 -30.35
C LEU A 176 3.33 10.70 -29.20
N PRO A 177 3.27 10.22 -27.95
CA PRO A 177 2.94 11.04 -26.79
C PRO A 177 3.87 12.27 -26.71
N ARG A 178 3.34 13.39 -26.22
CA ARG A 178 4.11 14.62 -26.05
C ARG A 178 5.28 14.39 -25.08
N ALA A 179 6.39 15.10 -25.28
CA ALA A 179 7.55 15.10 -24.39
C ALA A 179 7.14 15.48 -22.95
N ILE A 180 6.25 16.45 -22.80
CA ILE A 180 5.60 16.80 -21.55
C ILE A 180 4.16 16.30 -21.63
N PRO A 181 3.77 15.24 -20.89
CA PRO A 181 2.40 14.78 -20.90
C PRO A 181 1.46 15.82 -20.31
N SER A 182 0.28 15.95 -20.89
CA SER A 182 -0.79 16.70 -20.28
C SER A 182 -1.37 15.83 -19.15
N ILE A 183 -1.43 16.37 -17.93
CA ILE A 183 -2.08 15.69 -16.83
C ILE A 183 -3.59 15.90 -16.98
N PRO A 184 -4.39 14.83 -17.05
CA PRO A 184 -5.84 14.95 -17.09
C PRO A 184 -6.38 15.53 -15.78
N ALA A 185 -7.65 15.88 -15.76
CA ALA A 185 -8.32 16.26 -14.52
C ALA A 185 -8.36 15.06 -13.56
N ALA A 186 -8.22 15.34 -12.27
CA ALA A 186 -8.38 14.31 -11.23
C ALA A 186 -9.79 13.70 -11.27
N PRO A 187 -9.96 12.43 -10.89
CA PRO A 187 -11.27 11.79 -10.83
C PRO A 187 -12.25 12.56 -9.97
N SER A 188 -13.51 12.64 -10.40
CA SER A 188 -14.60 13.29 -9.66
C SER A 188 -15.05 12.48 -8.44
N ASP A 189 -14.81 11.18 -8.45
CA ASP A 189 -15.15 10.25 -7.36
C ASP A 189 -13.87 9.48 -6.94
N PRO A 190 -13.00 10.13 -6.13
CA PRO A 190 -11.79 9.50 -5.66
C PRO A 190 -12.11 8.44 -4.60
N LYS A 191 -11.27 7.41 -4.52
CA LYS A 191 -11.31 6.44 -3.42
C LYS A 191 -10.99 7.12 -2.10
N ASN A 192 -11.69 6.70 -1.05
CA ASN A 192 -11.46 7.19 0.30
C ASN A 192 -10.34 6.37 0.96
N TYR A 193 -9.17 6.98 1.07
CA TYR A 193 -8.01 6.39 1.72
C TYR A 193 -7.71 7.11 3.03
N THR A 194 -7.38 6.35 4.08
CA THR A 194 -6.88 6.88 5.36
C THR A 194 -5.48 6.35 5.60
N LEU A 195 -4.55 7.22 5.92
CA LEU A 195 -3.16 6.88 6.24
C LEU A 195 -2.98 6.80 7.77
N ILE A 196 -2.42 5.69 8.25
CA ILE A 196 -2.01 5.50 9.65
C ILE A 196 -0.51 5.32 9.68
N VAL A 197 0.20 6.17 10.41
CA VAL A 197 1.66 6.15 10.56
C VAL A 197 2.03 6.14 12.04
N SER A 198 2.93 5.28 12.44
CA SER A 198 3.45 5.26 13.82
C SER A 198 4.91 4.79 13.85
N PRO A 199 5.70 5.21 14.83
CA PRO A 199 6.99 4.58 15.08
C PRO A 199 6.86 3.07 15.17
N THR A 200 7.76 2.34 14.50
CA THR A 200 7.72 0.86 14.47
C THR A 200 7.79 0.27 15.90
N SER A 201 8.46 0.96 16.81
CA SER A 201 8.54 0.60 18.24
C SER A 201 7.17 0.57 18.94
N ASN A 202 6.17 1.24 18.41
CA ASN A 202 4.80 1.24 18.96
C ASN A 202 4.02 -0.05 18.63
N GLY A 203 4.59 -0.96 17.85
CA GLY A 203 4.06 -2.29 17.64
C GLY A 203 2.79 -2.38 16.78
N LEU A 204 2.60 -1.48 15.79
CA LEU A 204 1.45 -1.60 14.88
C LEU A 204 1.34 -2.99 14.22
N THR A 205 2.47 -3.61 13.93
CA THR A 205 2.52 -4.95 13.30
C THR A 205 2.14 -6.09 14.23
N SER A 206 2.16 -5.88 15.54
CA SER A 206 1.72 -6.87 16.54
C SER A 206 0.23 -6.80 16.87
N MET A 207 -0.46 -5.75 16.42
CA MET A 207 -1.92 -5.63 16.52
C MET A 207 -2.60 -6.42 15.41
N GLN A 208 -3.90 -6.68 15.55
CA GLN A 208 -4.70 -7.18 14.45
C GLN A 208 -4.63 -6.21 13.27
N GLN A 209 -4.31 -6.72 12.08
CA GLN A 209 -4.06 -5.90 10.89
C GLN A 209 -5.37 -5.64 10.12
N THR A 210 -6.36 -5.18 10.83
CA THR A 210 -7.69 -4.85 10.31
C THR A 210 -7.94 -3.35 10.36
N ALA A 211 -8.85 -2.86 9.53
CA ALA A 211 -9.15 -1.45 9.47
C ALA A 211 -9.66 -0.92 10.83
N CYS A 212 -10.58 -1.64 11.47
CA CYS A 212 -11.12 -1.24 12.77
C CYS A 212 -10.06 -1.23 13.88
N ALA A 213 -9.13 -2.20 13.91
CA ALA A 213 -8.05 -2.20 14.91
C ALA A 213 -7.07 -1.06 14.68
N LEU A 214 -6.60 -0.87 13.45
CA LEU A 214 -5.62 0.16 13.10
C LEU A 214 -6.19 1.57 13.27
N SER A 215 -7.49 1.78 12.98
CA SER A 215 -8.16 3.09 13.14
C SER A 215 -8.26 3.56 14.58
N THR A 216 -8.07 2.68 15.57
CA THR A 216 -8.00 3.07 16.98
C THR A 216 -6.70 3.81 17.31
N GLN A 217 -5.68 3.69 16.47
CA GLN A 217 -4.37 4.27 16.69
C GLN A 217 -4.31 5.70 16.18
N LYS A 218 -3.68 6.56 16.96
CA LYS A 218 -3.39 7.92 16.51
C LYS A 218 -2.16 7.90 15.62
N SER A 219 -2.30 8.46 14.43
CA SER A 219 -1.16 8.71 13.56
C SER A 219 -0.16 9.65 14.21
N THR A 220 1.14 9.33 14.07
CA THR A 220 2.24 10.22 14.46
C THR A 220 2.53 11.19 13.31
N GLY A 221 2.82 12.44 13.64
CA GLY A 221 2.98 13.49 12.65
C GLY A 221 1.63 14.08 12.17
N ILE A 222 1.71 14.96 11.21
CA ILE A 222 0.58 15.68 10.63
C ILE A 222 0.62 15.53 9.13
N VAL A 223 -0.50 15.20 8.52
CA VAL A 223 -0.67 15.30 7.07
C VAL A 223 -0.76 16.79 6.72
N ALA A 224 0.35 17.36 6.24
CA ALA A 224 0.43 18.77 5.90
C ALA A 224 -0.20 19.08 4.53
N ASN A 225 -0.19 18.09 3.63
CA ASN A 225 -0.83 18.20 2.32
C ASN A 225 -1.33 16.83 1.88
N GLU A 226 -2.53 16.80 1.33
CA GLU A 226 -3.14 15.67 0.66
C GLU A 226 -3.61 16.11 -0.72
N SER A 227 -3.28 15.31 -1.74
CA SER A 227 -3.64 15.64 -3.12
C SER A 227 -3.62 14.40 -3.99
N PHE A 228 -4.20 14.49 -5.19
CA PHE A 228 -4.14 13.41 -6.17
C PHE A 228 -2.99 13.64 -7.13
N TRP A 229 -2.27 12.57 -7.43
CA TRP A 229 -1.17 12.58 -8.37
C TRP A 229 -1.17 11.36 -9.28
N LEU A 230 -0.93 11.58 -10.57
CA LEU A 230 -0.75 10.53 -11.57
C LEU A 230 0.75 10.24 -11.70
N ARG A 231 1.24 9.36 -10.82
CA ARG A 231 2.67 9.07 -10.71
C ARG A 231 3.18 8.14 -11.81
N ASP A 232 2.36 7.16 -12.17
CA ASP A 232 2.71 6.10 -13.11
C ASP A 232 1.48 5.64 -13.92
N ALA A 233 1.68 4.68 -14.81
CA ALA A 233 0.61 4.15 -15.66
C ALA A 233 -0.45 3.31 -14.91
N SER A 234 -0.23 2.99 -13.64
CA SER A 234 -1.20 2.22 -12.85
C SER A 234 -2.44 3.02 -12.52
N GLY A 235 -2.35 4.36 -12.51
CA GLY A 235 -3.48 5.24 -12.27
C GLY A 235 -3.19 6.34 -11.26
N TRP A 236 -4.25 6.99 -10.84
CA TRP A 236 -4.21 8.04 -9.82
C TRP A 236 -3.89 7.45 -8.44
N ARG A 237 -3.21 8.25 -7.62
CA ARG A 237 -2.91 7.94 -6.22
C ARG A 237 -3.20 9.16 -5.36
N THR A 238 -3.64 8.93 -4.14
CA THR A 238 -3.58 9.97 -3.10
C THR A 238 -2.12 10.09 -2.65
N GLU A 239 -1.55 11.28 -2.72
CA GLU A 239 -0.23 11.64 -2.20
C GLU A 239 -0.40 12.33 -0.85
N TRP A 240 0.31 11.87 0.16
CA TRP A 240 0.39 12.49 1.48
C TRP A 240 1.78 13.02 1.74
N LEU A 241 1.87 14.29 2.08
CA LEU A 241 3.04 14.88 2.70
C LEU A 241 2.85 14.88 4.22
N MET A 242 3.59 14.04 4.90
CA MET A 242 3.67 14.00 6.36
C MET A 242 4.73 14.96 6.87
N THR A 243 4.47 15.62 7.99
CA THR A 243 5.41 16.50 8.71
C THR A 243 5.41 16.21 10.20
N GLY A 244 6.41 16.73 10.93
CA GLY A 244 6.50 16.53 12.37
C GLY A 244 6.98 15.15 12.80
N LEU A 245 7.65 14.43 11.90
CA LEU A 245 8.29 13.15 12.20
C LEU A 245 9.61 13.38 12.98
N THR A 246 10.01 12.38 13.75
CA THR A 246 11.27 12.39 14.50
C THR A 246 12.41 11.89 13.62
N PRO A 247 13.58 12.56 13.59
CA PRO A 247 14.75 12.10 12.83
C PRO A 247 15.24 10.71 13.26
N LYS A 248 15.88 9.98 12.34
CA LYS A 248 16.48 8.64 12.56
C LYS A 248 15.53 7.65 13.22
N THR A 249 14.24 7.71 12.90
CA THR A 249 13.21 6.88 13.50
C THR A 249 12.59 5.98 12.45
N ASN A 250 12.46 4.69 12.77
CA ASN A 250 11.76 3.73 11.94
C ASN A 250 10.26 3.88 12.13
N TYR A 251 9.53 3.97 11.04
CA TYR A 251 8.08 4.10 10.99
C TYR A 251 7.45 2.94 10.26
N THR A 252 6.26 2.59 10.69
CA THR A 252 5.36 1.67 9.99
C THR A 252 4.10 2.43 9.59
N ALA A 253 3.68 2.29 8.34
CA ALA A 253 2.48 2.90 7.81
C ALA A 253 1.54 1.86 7.21
N TYR A 254 0.23 2.08 7.38
CA TYR A 254 -0.84 1.34 6.73
C TYR A 254 -1.76 2.31 6.01
N VAL A 255 -2.31 1.86 4.90
CA VAL A 255 -3.37 2.60 4.19
C VAL A 255 -4.66 1.80 4.30
N ILE A 256 -5.71 2.46 4.76
CA ILE A 256 -7.05 1.90 4.89
C ILE A 256 -7.90 2.44 3.74
N LEU A 257 -8.56 1.57 3.01
CA LEU A 257 -9.50 1.89 1.93
C LEU A 257 -10.93 1.70 2.40
N ASP A 258 -11.76 2.72 2.20
CA ASP A 258 -13.20 2.73 2.47
C ASP A 258 -13.57 2.25 3.89
N ALA A 259 -12.69 2.47 4.86
CA ALA A 259 -12.77 2.09 6.27
C ALA A 259 -12.74 0.57 6.57
N TYR A 260 -12.59 -0.31 5.58
CA TYR A 260 -12.69 -1.77 5.78
C TYR A 260 -11.54 -2.59 5.22
N LYS A 261 -10.86 -2.11 4.18
CA LYS A 261 -9.76 -2.84 3.54
C LYS A 261 -8.42 -2.23 3.93
N VAL A 262 -7.42 -3.07 4.18
CA VAL A 262 -6.10 -2.63 4.64
C VAL A 262 -5.03 -3.09 3.67
N THR A 263 -4.07 -2.21 3.35
CA THR A 263 -2.88 -2.57 2.56
C THR A 263 -1.85 -3.32 3.40
N LEU A 264 -0.88 -3.94 2.73
CA LEU A 264 0.33 -4.37 3.40
C LEU A 264 1.06 -3.17 4.03
N PRO A 265 1.83 -3.39 5.12
CA PRO A 265 2.58 -2.32 5.78
C PRO A 265 3.68 -1.74 4.88
N ILE A 266 3.89 -0.45 5.01
CA ILE A 266 5.06 0.26 4.48
C ILE A 266 6.00 0.52 5.65
N PHE A 267 7.28 0.17 5.47
CA PHE A 267 8.33 0.50 6.43
C PHE A 267 9.23 1.58 5.85
N PHE A 268 9.61 2.55 6.66
CA PHE A 268 10.55 3.59 6.25
C PHE A 268 11.28 4.19 7.44
N THR A 269 12.44 4.81 7.18
CA THR A 269 13.26 5.49 8.19
C THR A 269 13.43 6.95 7.80
N THR A 270 13.20 7.86 8.74
CA THR A 270 13.50 9.28 8.55
C THR A 270 15.01 9.52 8.56
N LYS A 271 15.45 10.50 7.77
CA LYS A 271 16.87 10.87 7.67
C LYS A 271 17.38 11.51 8.99
N SER A 272 18.69 11.68 9.07
CA SER A 272 19.33 12.36 10.20
C SER A 272 18.92 13.84 10.31
N SER A 273 19.08 14.43 11.49
CA SER A 273 18.79 15.85 11.72
C SER A 273 19.69 16.80 10.91
N THR A 274 20.83 16.31 10.42
CA THR A 274 21.77 17.07 9.58
C THR A 274 21.46 16.97 8.10
N PHE A 275 20.46 16.18 7.72
CA PHE A 275 20.06 16.01 6.31
C PHE A 275 19.48 17.30 5.75
N SER A 276 20.07 17.82 4.68
CA SER A 276 19.81 19.17 4.16
C SER A 276 19.06 19.22 2.83
N CYS A 277 18.73 18.06 2.23
CA CYS A 277 18.04 18.01 0.94
C CYS A 277 16.52 18.15 1.13
N SER A 278 15.84 18.66 0.11
CA SER A 278 14.40 18.92 0.11
C SER A 278 13.65 17.95 -0.79
N LEU A 279 12.42 17.59 -0.40
CA LEU A 279 11.54 16.73 -1.18
C LEU A 279 11.06 17.45 -2.45
N VAL A 280 11.00 16.70 -3.55
CA VAL A 280 10.41 17.09 -4.84
C VAL A 280 9.33 16.10 -5.20
N SER A 281 8.19 16.58 -5.67
CA SER A 281 7.11 15.75 -6.22
C SER A 281 6.31 16.52 -7.28
N LYS A 282 5.33 15.87 -7.92
CA LYS A 282 4.36 16.50 -8.83
C LYS A 282 4.99 17.24 -10.03
N LEU A 283 5.99 16.63 -10.64
CA LEU A 283 6.59 17.13 -11.87
C LEU A 283 5.94 16.45 -13.09
N PRO A 284 5.18 17.17 -13.94
CA PRO A 284 4.48 16.56 -15.09
C PRO A 284 5.41 15.84 -16.07
N TYR A 285 6.61 16.38 -16.26
CA TYR A 285 7.63 15.81 -17.13
C TYR A 285 8.43 14.67 -16.50
N CYS A 286 8.41 14.57 -15.16
CA CYS A 286 9.00 13.50 -14.36
C CYS A 286 8.03 13.02 -13.28
N PRO A 287 6.88 12.41 -13.65
CA PRO A 287 5.77 12.19 -12.73
C PRO A 287 6.08 11.25 -11.57
N SER A 288 7.04 10.35 -11.73
CA SER A 288 7.47 9.39 -10.71
C SER A 288 8.46 9.97 -9.69
N ILE A 289 9.07 11.13 -9.95
CA ILE A 289 9.99 11.76 -9.00
C ILE A 289 9.25 12.20 -7.75
N SER A 290 9.62 11.60 -6.62
CA SER A 290 9.03 11.84 -5.29
C SER A 290 10.04 11.52 -4.21
N TYR A 291 11.19 12.20 -4.25
CA TYR A 291 12.30 11.99 -3.31
C TYR A 291 13.09 13.28 -3.05
N ALA A 292 14.02 13.20 -2.10
CA ALA A 292 14.85 14.32 -1.68
C ALA A 292 15.98 14.59 -2.69
N VAL A 293 16.11 15.86 -3.11
CA VAL A 293 17.13 16.35 -4.02
C VAL A 293 17.97 17.45 -3.36
N PRO A 294 19.20 17.74 -3.86
CA PRO A 294 20.10 18.71 -3.23
C PRO A 294 19.66 20.16 -3.45
N LEU A 295 18.47 20.47 -2.98
CA LEU A 295 17.89 21.82 -2.98
C LEU A 295 17.75 22.33 -1.53
N PRO A 296 17.93 23.65 -1.31
CA PRO A 296 17.62 24.26 -0.03
C PRO A 296 16.12 24.09 0.27
N PRO A 297 15.66 24.37 1.49
CA PRO A 297 14.23 24.40 1.77
C PRO A 297 13.47 25.26 0.77
N PRO A 298 12.28 24.83 0.31
CA PRO A 298 11.49 25.60 -0.65
C PRO A 298 11.02 26.92 -0.01
N PRO A 299 10.76 27.95 -0.84
CA PRO A 299 10.20 29.21 -0.33
C PRO A 299 8.87 29.01 0.39
N ALA A 300 8.72 29.62 1.55
CA ALA A 300 7.43 29.59 2.28
C ALA A 300 6.29 30.16 1.41
N PRO A 301 5.08 29.62 1.47
CA PRO A 301 4.59 28.60 2.42
C PRO A 301 4.80 27.14 1.96
N ALA A 302 5.50 26.90 0.85
CA ALA A 302 5.68 25.55 0.31
C ALA A 302 6.54 24.68 1.26
N ALA A 303 6.13 23.42 1.43
CA ALA A 303 6.87 22.44 2.23
C ALA A 303 7.67 21.46 1.36
N THR A 304 7.41 21.43 0.04
CA THR A 304 8.10 20.61 -0.97
C THR A 304 8.24 21.40 -2.27
N TYR A 305 9.16 20.96 -3.13
CA TYR A 305 9.22 21.45 -4.49
C TYR A 305 8.25 20.70 -5.39
N ASP A 306 7.58 21.43 -6.28
CA ASP A 306 6.74 20.93 -7.35
C ASP A 306 6.97 21.72 -8.66
N ASN A 307 6.15 21.46 -9.67
CA ASN A 307 6.26 22.14 -10.96
C ASN A 307 6.10 23.68 -10.89
N THR A 308 5.50 24.22 -9.82
CA THR A 308 5.20 25.65 -9.69
C THR A 308 6.36 26.44 -9.09
N ASN A 309 7.17 25.81 -8.24
CA ASN A 309 8.23 26.45 -7.48
C ASN A 309 9.63 25.91 -7.74
N LEU A 310 9.78 24.85 -8.56
CA LEU A 310 11.09 24.32 -8.95
C LEU A 310 11.86 25.34 -9.79
N PRO A 311 13.16 25.61 -9.50
CA PRO A 311 13.94 26.52 -10.29
C PRO A 311 14.02 26.14 -11.77
N LYS A 312 13.74 27.08 -12.67
CA LYS A 312 13.77 26.88 -14.13
C LYS A 312 15.13 26.41 -14.66
N ALA A 313 16.21 26.80 -13.99
CA ALA A 313 17.55 26.33 -14.32
C ALA A 313 17.71 24.79 -14.26
N ILE A 314 16.82 24.11 -13.49
CA ILE A 314 16.76 22.66 -13.39
C ILE A 314 15.77 22.09 -14.41
N SER A 315 14.56 22.65 -14.48
CA SER A 315 13.49 22.12 -15.33
C SER A 315 13.71 22.33 -16.81
N ASP A 316 14.17 23.52 -17.23
CA ASP A 316 14.24 23.88 -18.65
C ASP A 316 15.23 23.02 -19.47
N PRO A 317 16.46 22.72 -19.00
CA PRO A 317 17.37 21.81 -19.71
C PRO A 317 16.79 20.41 -19.86
N LEU A 318 16.12 19.90 -18.82
CA LEU A 318 15.50 18.58 -18.82
C LEU A 318 14.33 18.50 -19.82
N ILE A 319 13.45 19.50 -19.80
CA ILE A 319 12.33 19.62 -20.75
C ILE A 319 12.85 19.71 -22.18
N SER A 320 13.91 20.48 -22.41
CA SER A 320 14.56 20.59 -23.71
C SER A 320 15.12 19.24 -24.18
N ALA A 321 15.79 18.50 -23.29
CA ALA A 321 16.33 17.18 -23.61
C ALA A 321 15.21 16.17 -23.95
N LEU A 322 14.10 16.13 -23.19
CA LEU A 322 12.93 15.29 -23.48
C LEU A 322 12.29 15.66 -24.83
N THR A 323 12.19 16.96 -25.13
CA THR A 323 11.63 17.45 -26.39
C THR A 323 12.51 17.05 -27.57
N ASN A 324 13.82 17.26 -27.47
CA ASN A 324 14.79 16.89 -28.51
C ASN A 324 14.79 15.39 -28.76
N PHE A 325 14.78 14.57 -27.69
CA PHE A 325 14.71 13.13 -27.82
C PHE A 325 13.41 12.69 -28.51
N THR A 326 12.26 13.24 -28.12
CA THR A 326 10.97 12.97 -28.74
C THR A 326 10.99 13.32 -30.22
N THR A 327 11.54 14.49 -30.59
CA THR A 327 11.70 14.90 -31.99
C THR A 327 12.59 13.93 -32.76
N THR A 328 13.72 13.51 -32.18
CA THR A 328 14.60 12.52 -32.81
C THR A 328 13.89 11.18 -33.01
N LEU A 329 13.12 10.72 -32.03
CA LEU A 329 12.38 9.47 -32.12
C LEU A 329 11.31 9.51 -33.21
N THR A 330 10.70 10.68 -33.50
CA THR A 330 9.72 10.85 -34.58
C THR A 330 10.34 10.74 -35.99
N THR A 331 11.65 10.72 -36.14
CA THR A 331 12.31 10.39 -37.43
C THR A 331 12.07 8.95 -37.85
N PHE A 332 11.75 8.07 -36.91
CA PHE A 332 11.25 6.73 -37.18
C PHE A 332 9.74 6.76 -37.40
N ALA A 333 9.24 5.99 -38.33
CA ALA A 333 7.82 5.96 -38.67
C ALA A 333 7.00 5.14 -37.66
N CYS A 334 7.01 5.60 -36.40
CA CYS A 334 6.28 4.99 -35.30
C CYS A 334 4.80 4.78 -35.64
N GLY A 335 4.23 3.67 -35.24
CA GLY A 335 2.83 3.30 -35.50
C GLY A 335 2.62 2.63 -36.86
N ARG A 336 3.48 2.86 -37.87
CA ARG A 336 3.50 2.14 -39.15
C ARG A 336 4.57 1.05 -39.14
N ASP A 337 5.79 1.41 -38.81
CA ASP A 337 6.93 0.52 -38.83
C ASP A 337 7.27 0.04 -37.41
N LEU A 338 7.71 -1.20 -37.28
CA LEU A 338 8.08 -1.82 -36.03
C LEU A 338 9.59 -2.06 -36.03
N TYR A 339 10.30 -1.57 -35.02
CA TYR A 339 11.71 -1.92 -34.76
C TYR A 339 11.82 -3.09 -33.76
N SER A 340 10.75 -3.42 -33.07
CA SER A 340 10.65 -4.53 -32.14
C SER A 340 9.23 -5.10 -32.12
N PRO A 341 9.06 -6.41 -31.96
CA PRO A 341 7.75 -7.02 -31.75
C PRO A 341 7.19 -6.83 -30.34
N LEU A 342 8.02 -6.41 -29.38
CA LEU A 342 7.68 -6.36 -27.94
C LEU A 342 7.52 -4.94 -27.40
N VAL A 343 8.19 -3.95 -27.99
CA VAL A 343 8.21 -2.58 -27.50
C VAL A 343 7.96 -1.59 -28.62
N THR A 344 7.34 -0.47 -28.27
CA THR A 344 6.93 0.59 -29.18
C THR A 344 7.75 1.86 -28.98
N CYS A 345 7.60 2.84 -29.87
CA CYS A 345 8.20 4.17 -29.69
C CYS A 345 7.73 4.85 -28.37
N ALA A 346 6.49 4.59 -27.95
CA ALA A 346 5.96 5.13 -26.71
C ALA A 346 6.68 4.51 -25.48
N ASP A 347 6.98 3.21 -25.53
CA ASP A 347 7.75 2.52 -24.50
C ASP A 347 9.19 3.06 -24.43
N CYS A 348 9.82 3.27 -25.58
CA CYS A 348 11.15 3.91 -25.65
C CYS A 348 11.12 5.31 -25.05
N GLN A 349 10.15 6.15 -25.41
CA GLN A 349 10.02 7.50 -24.87
C GLN A 349 9.83 7.49 -23.35
N GLN A 350 9.00 6.57 -22.84
CA GLN A 350 8.73 6.44 -21.40
C GLN A 350 9.98 5.97 -20.65
N ALA A 351 10.67 4.95 -21.16
CA ALA A 351 11.92 4.45 -20.56
C ALA A 351 13.01 5.52 -20.52
N TYR A 352 13.19 6.26 -21.64
CA TYR A 352 14.14 7.38 -21.71
C TYR A 352 13.79 8.48 -20.72
N ARG A 353 12.50 8.84 -20.57
CA ARG A 353 12.05 9.81 -19.59
C ARG A 353 12.40 9.37 -18.17
N THR A 354 12.08 8.13 -17.79
CA THR A 354 12.40 7.58 -16.45
C THR A 354 13.90 7.65 -16.18
N TRP A 355 14.73 7.22 -17.14
CA TRP A 355 16.18 7.29 -17.01
C TRP A 355 16.68 8.72 -16.89
N LEU A 356 16.26 9.63 -17.80
CA LEU A 356 16.69 11.01 -17.79
C LEU A 356 16.31 11.73 -16.49
N CYS A 357 15.08 11.49 -15.98
CA CYS A 357 14.64 12.04 -14.71
C CYS A 357 15.53 11.53 -13.55
N ALA A 358 15.82 10.23 -13.50
CA ALA A 358 16.64 9.64 -12.44
C ALA A 358 18.07 10.18 -12.43
N VAL A 359 18.68 10.41 -13.62
CA VAL A 359 20.04 10.95 -13.71
C VAL A 359 20.11 12.46 -13.54
N SER A 360 19.04 13.19 -13.87
CA SER A 360 18.97 14.66 -13.74
C SER A 360 18.62 15.10 -12.33
N PHE A 361 17.74 14.39 -11.64
CA PHE A 361 17.40 14.62 -10.24
C PHE A 361 18.24 13.70 -9.35
N SER A 362 19.41 14.19 -8.95
CA SER A 362 20.25 13.45 -8.00
C SER A 362 19.53 13.21 -6.70
N ARG A 363 19.30 11.94 -6.36
CA ARG A 363 18.66 11.57 -5.07
C ARG A 363 19.67 11.70 -3.95
N CYS A 364 19.32 12.45 -2.91
CA CYS A 364 20.14 12.55 -1.71
C CYS A 364 20.00 11.27 -0.87
N ALA A 365 21.14 10.76 -0.42
CA ALA A 365 21.22 9.70 0.56
C ALA A 365 21.69 10.25 1.91
N ASP A 366 21.29 9.62 2.97
CA ASP A 366 21.84 9.81 4.30
C ASP A 366 22.69 8.56 4.63
N PRO A 367 24.01 8.68 4.71
CA PRO A 367 24.89 7.54 4.96
C PRO A 367 24.57 6.77 6.24
N ASP A 368 23.99 7.47 7.23
CA ASP A 368 23.64 6.89 8.51
C ASP A 368 22.41 5.97 8.43
N THR A 369 21.56 6.14 7.42
CA THR A 369 20.32 5.36 7.23
C THR A 369 20.29 4.55 5.95
N ALA A 370 21.30 4.69 5.08
CA ALA A 370 21.40 3.91 3.86
C ALA A 370 21.79 2.45 4.16
N PRO A 371 21.28 1.49 3.36
CA PRO A 371 21.69 0.10 3.51
C PRO A 371 23.20 -0.06 3.25
N PRO A 372 23.90 -0.99 3.93
CA PRO A 372 25.36 -1.11 3.87
C PRO A 372 25.93 -1.36 2.46
N LEU A 373 25.15 -1.96 1.57
CA LEU A 373 25.55 -2.28 0.19
C LEU A 373 24.99 -1.28 -0.84
N ALA A 374 24.30 -0.21 -0.41
CA ALA A 374 23.84 0.81 -1.33
C ALA A 374 25.03 1.54 -1.97
N ALA A 375 24.98 1.72 -3.28
CA ALA A 375 26.02 2.45 -3.99
C ALA A 375 25.88 3.96 -3.73
N LEU A 376 26.71 4.49 -2.87
CA LEU A 376 26.76 5.88 -2.49
C LEU A 376 28.01 6.53 -3.08
N LEU A 377 27.84 7.70 -3.68
CA LEU A 377 28.98 8.60 -3.93
C LEU A 377 29.20 9.46 -2.66
N PRO A 378 30.47 9.71 -2.30
CA PRO A 378 30.76 10.63 -1.20
C PRO A 378 30.23 12.02 -1.53
N SER A 379 30.24 12.89 -0.52
CA SER A 379 29.77 14.27 -0.61
C SER A 379 30.18 14.93 -1.94
N GLN A 380 29.18 15.35 -2.71
CA GLN A 380 29.40 15.87 -4.05
C GLN A 380 29.80 17.34 -4.02
N SER A 381 30.93 17.64 -4.69
CA SER A 381 31.16 18.97 -5.24
C SER A 381 30.30 19.16 -6.49
N PRO A 382 29.97 20.39 -6.91
CA PRO A 382 29.33 20.65 -8.18
C PRO A 382 30.05 19.94 -9.32
N ASN A 383 29.34 19.08 -10.04
CA ASN A 383 29.84 18.39 -11.23
C ASN A 383 28.84 18.58 -12.39
N ALA A 384 29.16 18.08 -13.58
CA ALA A 384 28.33 18.27 -14.76
C ALA A 384 26.89 17.67 -14.57
N ARG A 385 26.72 16.67 -13.71
CA ARG A 385 25.43 16.00 -13.46
C ARG A 385 24.51 16.84 -12.56
N ASN A 386 25.08 17.57 -11.61
CA ASN A 386 24.34 18.36 -10.64
C ASN A 386 24.68 19.86 -10.67
N ALA A 387 25.28 20.33 -11.78
CA ALA A 387 25.67 21.72 -11.95
C ALA A 387 24.51 22.72 -11.87
N ALA A 388 23.28 22.29 -12.14
CA ALA A 388 22.09 23.12 -12.03
C ALA A 388 21.59 23.29 -10.59
N PHE A 389 22.04 22.45 -9.66
CA PHE A 389 21.66 22.58 -8.25
C PHE A 389 22.55 23.62 -7.57
N PRO A 390 21.99 24.44 -6.66
CA PRO A 390 22.76 25.44 -5.93
C PRO A 390 23.94 24.80 -5.17
N SER A 391 25.15 25.30 -5.40
CA SER A 391 26.35 24.86 -4.73
C SER A 391 26.42 25.47 -3.33
N GLY A 392 25.78 24.85 -2.36
CA GLY A 392 25.80 25.39 -0.99
C GLY A 392 26.17 24.36 0.08
N ASN A 393 25.62 23.18 -0.04
CA ASN A 393 25.82 22.12 0.96
C ASN A 393 26.37 20.86 0.27
N ALA A 394 27.38 20.27 0.89
CA ALA A 394 27.82 18.93 0.53
C ALA A 394 26.68 17.93 0.83
N PHE A 395 26.39 17.03 -0.11
CA PHE A 395 25.40 15.98 0.05
C PHE A 395 25.96 14.64 -0.44
N THR A 396 25.48 13.55 0.12
CA THR A 396 25.76 12.21 -0.37
C THR A 396 24.72 11.82 -1.40
N GLN A 397 25.16 11.37 -2.57
CA GLN A 397 24.29 10.96 -3.66
C GLN A 397 24.09 9.45 -3.66
N LEU A 398 22.84 9.01 -3.74
CA LEU A 398 22.47 7.65 -4.12
C LEU A 398 22.52 7.56 -5.66
N LEU A 399 23.32 6.61 -6.18
CA LEU A 399 23.49 6.45 -7.62
C LEU A 399 22.20 6.00 -8.31
N PRO A 400 21.94 6.44 -9.56
CA PRO A 400 20.83 5.91 -10.34
C PRO A 400 20.99 4.40 -10.56
N CYS A 401 19.88 3.68 -10.63
CA CYS A 401 19.90 2.24 -10.90
C CYS A 401 20.37 1.95 -12.33
N LEU A 402 21.26 0.98 -12.50
CA LEU A 402 21.70 0.52 -13.82
C LEU A 402 20.52 -0.05 -14.63
N GLU A 403 19.55 -0.63 -13.93
CA GLU A 403 18.34 -1.20 -14.50
C GLU A 403 17.51 -0.19 -15.28
N THR A 404 17.47 1.08 -14.86
CA THR A 404 16.76 2.14 -15.60
C THR A 404 17.48 2.46 -16.93
N CYS A 405 18.80 2.45 -16.91
CA CYS A 405 19.57 2.60 -18.14
C CYS A 405 19.33 1.40 -19.09
N THR A 406 19.46 0.17 -18.60
CA THR A 406 19.28 -1.03 -19.43
C THR A 406 17.84 -1.19 -19.91
N ALA A 407 16.84 -0.72 -19.16
CA ALA A 407 15.46 -0.66 -19.62
C ALA A 407 15.33 0.27 -20.85
N THR A 408 16.01 1.42 -20.83
CA THR A 408 16.03 2.37 -21.95
C THR A 408 16.75 1.79 -23.18
N ASP A 409 17.91 1.16 -22.98
CA ASP A 409 18.67 0.52 -24.06
C ASP A 409 17.85 -0.59 -24.77
N ARG A 410 17.09 -1.37 -23.99
CA ARG A 410 16.20 -2.43 -24.51
C ARG A 410 14.93 -1.91 -25.16
N ALA A 411 14.37 -0.82 -24.65
CA ALA A 411 13.13 -0.26 -25.16
C ALA A 411 13.32 0.57 -26.45
N CYS A 412 14.51 1.11 -26.68
CA CYS A 412 14.75 2.05 -27.76
C CYS A 412 15.39 1.40 -28.98
N PRO A 413 15.09 1.91 -30.21
CA PRO A 413 15.68 1.41 -31.42
C PRO A 413 17.20 1.71 -31.46
N SER A 414 17.96 0.75 -31.97
CA SER A 414 19.42 0.77 -31.96
C SER A 414 20.05 1.96 -32.70
N PHE A 415 19.34 2.56 -33.68
CA PHE A 415 19.83 3.71 -34.43
C PHE A 415 19.94 4.98 -33.58
N LEU A 416 19.22 5.07 -32.44
CA LEU A 416 19.37 6.19 -31.51
C LEU A 416 20.74 6.18 -30.80
N GLY A 417 21.48 5.08 -30.87
CA GLY A 417 22.82 4.96 -30.29
C GLY A 417 22.85 5.01 -28.77
N PHE A 418 21.71 4.86 -28.08
CA PHE A 418 21.68 4.81 -26.63
C PHE A 418 22.43 3.57 -26.13
N ARG A 419 23.36 3.76 -25.20
CA ARG A 419 24.16 2.67 -24.63
C ARG A 419 24.41 2.91 -23.15
N CYS A 420 24.27 1.84 -22.37
CA CYS A 420 24.61 1.87 -20.96
C CYS A 420 26.08 1.55 -20.71
N PRO A 421 26.68 2.07 -19.64
CA PRO A 421 28.01 1.67 -19.24
C PRO A 421 28.05 0.19 -18.89
N VAL A 422 29.17 -0.45 -19.21
CA VAL A 422 29.33 -1.88 -18.95
C VAL A 422 29.75 -2.10 -17.49
N PRO A 423 29.07 -2.96 -16.71
CA PRO A 423 29.38 -3.20 -15.29
C PRO A 423 30.86 -3.53 -15.05
N ARG A 424 31.49 -4.23 -15.99
CA ARG A 424 32.88 -4.66 -15.91
C ARG A 424 33.90 -3.52 -15.97
N PHE A 425 33.53 -2.35 -16.49
CA PHE A 425 34.48 -1.26 -16.72
C PHE A 425 34.18 -0.03 -15.85
N ASN A 426 33.02 0.56 -15.97
CA ASN A 426 32.74 1.87 -15.39
C ASN A 426 31.31 2.06 -14.85
N ALA A 427 30.47 1.05 -14.86
CA ALA A 427 29.11 1.20 -14.35
C ALA A 427 29.08 1.53 -12.86
N ASN A 428 29.97 0.92 -12.08
CA ASN A 428 30.03 1.08 -10.61
C ASN A 428 30.39 2.50 -10.14
N VAL A 429 30.96 3.33 -11.01
CA VAL A 429 31.26 4.76 -10.69
C VAL A 429 30.07 5.68 -11.00
N SER A 430 29.09 5.20 -11.77
CA SER A 430 28.00 6.02 -12.30
C SER A 430 26.62 5.50 -11.96
N TYR A 431 26.51 4.20 -11.66
CA TYR A 431 25.24 3.52 -11.37
C TYR A 431 25.37 2.61 -10.17
N GLY A 432 24.28 2.51 -9.40
CA GLY A 432 24.05 1.48 -8.43
C GLY A 432 23.26 0.33 -9.04
N VAL A 433 23.15 -0.76 -8.31
CA VAL A 433 22.35 -1.93 -8.67
C VAL A 433 21.20 -2.05 -7.69
N GLY A 434 20.02 -2.42 -8.16
CA GLY A 434 18.88 -2.70 -7.32
C GLY A 434 19.15 -3.88 -6.38
N TYR A 435 18.28 -4.02 -5.40
CA TYR A 435 18.32 -5.15 -4.49
C TYR A 435 18.15 -6.47 -5.27
N VAL A 436 19.03 -7.42 -4.99
CA VAL A 436 18.99 -8.77 -5.60
C VAL A 436 18.78 -9.77 -4.47
N ASP A 437 17.65 -10.49 -4.48
CA ASP A 437 17.33 -11.51 -3.51
C ASP A 437 17.96 -12.85 -3.93
N SER A 438 18.73 -13.54 -3.06
CA SER A 438 19.34 -14.82 -3.36
C SER A 438 18.34 -15.99 -3.41
N GLY A 439 17.12 -15.77 -2.90
CA GLY A 439 16.14 -16.82 -2.71
C GLY A 439 16.51 -17.80 -1.59
N GLN A 440 17.59 -17.54 -0.82
CA GLN A 440 17.95 -18.29 0.38
C GLN A 440 17.36 -17.61 1.60
N GLU A 441 16.67 -18.38 2.43
CA GLU A 441 16.04 -17.87 3.65
C GLU A 441 17.10 -17.27 4.59
N GLY A 442 16.94 -15.99 4.94
CA GLY A 442 17.86 -15.25 5.80
C GLY A 442 19.06 -14.59 5.12
N GLU A 443 19.28 -14.79 3.82
CA GLU A 443 20.29 -14.06 3.06
C GLU A 443 19.70 -12.88 2.28
N LYS A 444 20.24 -11.69 2.51
CA LYS A 444 19.92 -10.50 1.72
C LYS A 444 20.74 -10.54 0.43
N GLY A 445 20.06 -10.49 -0.69
CA GLY A 445 20.67 -10.24 -1.98
C GLY A 445 20.88 -11.48 -2.84
N GLY A 446 20.00 -11.70 -3.79
CA GLY A 446 20.11 -12.69 -4.86
C GLY A 446 18.76 -13.34 -5.21
N GLY A 447 18.32 -13.22 -6.45
CA GLY A 447 17.20 -13.96 -7.03
C GLY A 447 16.08 -13.17 -7.65
N SER A 448 15.59 -12.05 -7.11
CA SER A 448 14.74 -11.13 -7.88
C SER A 448 15.51 -9.88 -8.26
N MET A 449 15.75 -9.71 -9.55
CA MET A 449 16.48 -8.55 -10.06
C MET A 449 15.60 -7.31 -10.15
N GLY A 450 16.16 -6.15 -9.78
CA GLY A 450 15.60 -4.86 -10.11
C GLY A 450 14.67 -4.24 -9.08
N MET A 451 14.67 -4.71 -7.85
CA MET A 451 14.01 -4.01 -6.76
C MET A 451 14.94 -2.92 -6.22
N TRP A 452 14.56 -1.66 -6.45
CA TRP A 452 15.31 -0.50 -5.97
C TRP A 452 15.13 -0.23 -4.48
N ASP A 453 14.08 -0.76 -3.89
CA ASP A 453 13.78 -0.76 -2.46
C ASP A 453 13.44 -2.18 -2.00
N ASP A 454 13.67 -2.48 -0.74
CA ASP A 454 13.32 -3.77 -0.13
C ASP A 454 12.03 -3.65 0.73
N ALA A 455 11.54 -4.79 1.21
CA ALA A 455 10.36 -4.86 2.06
C ALA A 455 10.50 -4.12 3.40
N PHE A 456 11.71 -3.69 3.75
CA PHE A 456 12.00 -2.93 4.98
C PHE A 456 12.14 -1.42 4.74
N GLY A 457 11.91 -0.95 3.51
CA GLY A 457 12.00 0.46 3.14
C GLY A 457 13.44 0.96 2.92
N ASN A 458 14.41 0.06 2.78
CA ASN A 458 15.76 0.46 2.38
C ASN A 458 15.80 0.75 0.88
N VAL A 459 16.41 1.85 0.50
CA VAL A 459 16.57 2.24 -0.91
C VAL A 459 18.01 1.96 -1.36
N TRP A 460 18.16 1.10 -2.36
CA TRP A 460 19.46 0.60 -2.82
C TRP A 460 20.07 1.43 -3.94
N CYS A 461 19.26 1.98 -4.80
CA CYS A 461 19.66 2.91 -5.86
C CYS A 461 18.49 3.79 -6.28
N ASN A 462 18.76 4.88 -7.01
CA ASN A 462 17.72 5.77 -7.53
C ASN A 462 17.13 5.20 -8.83
N SER A 463 15.92 4.66 -8.77
CA SER A 463 15.22 4.15 -9.95
C SER A 463 14.54 5.23 -10.79
N GLY A 464 14.30 6.41 -10.22
CA GLY A 464 13.41 7.41 -10.81
C GLY A 464 11.93 7.02 -10.80
N LEU A 465 11.58 5.99 -10.04
CA LEU A 465 10.21 5.46 -9.91
C LEU A 465 9.69 5.65 -8.49
#